data_4c13f0be2246870de1462139e7ddc7d5
#
_entry.id   4c13f0be2246870de1462139e7ddc7d5
#
_cell.length_a   1.000
_cell.length_b   1.000
_cell.length_c   1.000
_cell.angle_alpha   90.00
_cell.angle_beta   90.00
_cell.angle_gamma   90.00
#
_symmetry.space_group_name_H-M   'P 1'
#
loop_
_entity.id
_entity.type
_entity.pdbx_description
1 polymer ?
#
loop_
_entity_poly.entity_id
_entity_poly.type
_entity_poly.pdbx_seq_one_letter_code
_entity_poly.pdbx_strand_id
1 'polypeptide(L)'
;MPQKLYVFEKLTPRKADGNIKYVCYLEAQTIPQELEGWTNTNPRNQKMTTDVAKTIISSLEENDDFHELNRGLLFSVESANFDTRDETLTIEMINDDIHGNIDGGHTLRAIFDAQKSKTSLENRYVFAEFFVGVKTPVELAAARNTSVQVDLKSQEELRRSFDSLKEILKPFPFENRIAYHMNQYCNEKDIQVIDVRGIITILNMFNQNLHPIVGQQGISLSRFLLGKCLFLY
;
A
#
# COMPACT_ATOMS: atom_id res chain seq x y z
N MET A 1 -26.45 19.19 -17.02
CA MET A 1 -26.07 18.03 -16.19
C MET A 1 -24.62 17.78 -16.49
N PRO A 2 -23.75 17.67 -15.50
CA PRO A 2 -22.37 17.28 -15.77
C PRO A 2 -22.36 15.89 -16.39
N GLN A 3 -21.75 15.79 -17.55
CA GLN A 3 -21.62 14.55 -18.28
C GLN A 3 -20.59 13.71 -17.52
N LYS A 4 -21.02 12.58 -16.95
CA LYS A 4 -20.07 11.64 -16.35
C LYS A 4 -19.27 11.02 -17.48
N LEU A 5 -17.99 11.37 -17.57
CA LEU A 5 -17.10 10.81 -18.56
C LEU A 5 -16.40 9.59 -17.94
N TYR A 6 -16.81 8.40 -18.32
CA TYR A 6 -16.07 7.19 -18.05
C TYR A 6 -15.53 6.69 -19.39
N VAL A 7 -14.23 6.79 -19.57
CA VAL A 7 -13.57 6.21 -20.75
C VAL A 7 -12.99 4.87 -20.34
N PHE A 8 -13.51 3.80 -20.94
CA PHE A 8 -13.01 2.45 -20.70
C PHE A 8 -12.28 1.94 -21.90
N GLU A 9 -11.06 1.53 -21.68
CA GLU A 9 -10.38 0.63 -22.59
C GLU A 9 -10.23 -0.74 -21.94
N LYS A 10 -10.82 -1.75 -22.54
CA LYS A 10 -10.53 -3.12 -22.21
C LYS A 10 -9.21 -3.49 -22.85
N LEU A 11 -8.13 -3.42 -22.07
CA LEU A 11 -6.83 -3.77 -22.56
C LEU A 11 -6.67 -5.31 -22.59
N THR A 12 -6.47 -5.81 -23.78
CA THR A 12 -5.87 -7.12 -24.01
C THR A 12 -4.44 -6.87 -24.52
N PRO A 13 -3.41 -7.52 -24.02
CA PRO A 13 -3.30 -8.98 -24.12
C PRO A 13 -3.71 -9.66 -22.83
N ARG A 14 -4.49 -10.67 -23.00
CA ARG A 14 -4.81 -11.60 -21.97
C ARG A 14 -3.59 -12.44 -21.67
N LYS A 15 -3.24 -12.55 -20.41
CA LYS A 15 -2.37 -13.64 -19.99
C LYS A 15 -3.11 -14.97 -20.19
N ALA A 16 -2.35 -16.05 -20.28
CA ALA A 16 -2.93 -17.39 -20.43
C ALA A 16 -3.90 -17.78 -19.30
N ASP A 17 -3.82 -17.12 -18.15
CA ASP A 17 -4.68 -17.30 -16.99
C ASP A 17 -6.00 -16.49 -17.04
N GLY A 18 -6.23 -15.75 -18.14
CA GLY A 18 -7.46 -14.98 -18.32
C GLY A 18 -7.55 -13.67 -17.57
N ASN A 19 -6.48 -13.21 -16.91
CA ASN A 19 -6.47 -11.94 -16.21
C ASN A 19 -6.83 -10.78 -17.15
N ILE A 20 -7.71 -9.89 -16.67
CA ILE A 20 -8.19 -8.73 -17.40
C ILE A 20 -7.79 -7.48 -16.63
N LYS A 21 -7.38 -6.46 -17.38
CA LYS A 21 -7.11 -5.13 -16.85
C LYS A 21 -8.13 -4.14 -17.42
N TYR A 22 -8.71 -3.34 -16.54
CA TYR A 22 -9.53 -2.18 -16.92
C TYR A 22 -8.77 -0.90 -16.61
N VAL A 23 -8.91 0.08 -17.49
CA VAL A 23 -8.30 1.40 -17.36
C VAL A 23 -9.38 2.45 -17.61
N CYS A 24 -9.47 3.44 -16.75
CA CYS A 24 -10.48 4.48 -16.88
C CYS A 24 -10.05 5.77 -16.18
N TYR A 25 -10.78 6.85 -16.44
CA TYR A 25 -10.77 8.06 -15.62
C TYR A 25 -12.04 8.07 -14.78
N LEU A 26 -11.86 8.28 -13.47
CA LEU A 26 -12.96 8.36 -12.50
C LEU A 26 -13.12 9.81 -12.08
N GLU A 27 -14.35 10.28 -12.01
CA GLU A 27 -14.66 11.55 -11.34
C GLU A 27 -14.40 11.39 -9.84
N ALA A 28 -13.51 12.21 -9.27
CA ALA A 28 -13.07 12.07 -7.89
C ALA A 28 -14.22 12.13 -6.87
N GLN A 29 -15.26 12.92 -7.17
CA GLN A 29 -16.44 13.05 -6.32
C GLN A 29 -17.29 11.77 -6.25
N THR A 30 -17.25 10.91 -7.28
CA THR A 30 -18.08 9.70 -7.37
C THR A 30 -17.40 8.45 -6.83
N ILE A 31 -16.15 8.54 -6.40
CA ILE A 31 -15.41 7.40 -5.84
C ILE A 31 -16.05 6.99 -4.51
N PRO A 32 -16.50 5.72 -4.38
CA PRO A 32 -17.16 5.24 -3.16
C PRO A 32 -16.24 5.30 -1.94
N GLN A 33 -16.72 5.89 -0.84
CA GLN A 33 -15.96 6.01 0.41
C GLN A 33 -15.68 4.66 1.07
N GLU A 34 -16.46 3.64 0.77
CA GLU A 34 -16.29 2.27 1.23
C GLU A 34 -14.93 1.67 0.83
N LEU A 35 -14.31 2.22 -0.23
CA LEU A 35 -12.96 1.82 -0.65
C LEU A 35 -11.88 2.22 0.36
N GLU A 36 -12.18 3.12 1.33
CA GLU A 36 -11.23 3.49 2.40
C GLU A 36 -10.80 2.27 3.24
N GLY A 37 -11.68 1.28 3.39
CA GLY A 37 -11.38 0.04 4.12
C GLY A 37 -10.48 -0.96 3.36
N TRP A 38 -10.28 -0.76 2.05
CA TRP A 38 -9.59 -1.71 1.18
C TRP A 38 -8.14 -1.27 0.89
N THR A 39 -7.33 -1.12 1.94
CA THR A 39 -5.94 -0.65 1.83
C THR A 39 -4.89 -1.65 2.32
N ASN A 40 -5.28 -2.86 2.74
CA ASN A 40 -4.35 -3.87 3.27
C ASN A 40 -3.31 -4.33 2.24
N THR A 41 -3.66 -4.29 0.95
CA THR A 41 -2.74 -4.60 -0.15
C THR A 41 -1.72 -3.50 -0.44
N ASN A 42 -1.87 -2.32 0.17
CA ASN A 42 -0.91 -1.24 0.02
C ASN A 42 0.21 -1.35 1.06
N PRO A 43 1.48 -1.43 0.63
CA PRO A 43 2.61 -1.62 1.56
C PRO A 43 2.91 -0.41 2.45
N ARG A 44 2.17 0.69 2.31
CA ARG A 44 2.43 1.95 3.01
C ARG A 44 1.19 2.54 3.64
N ASN A 45 1.30 2.95 4.90
CA ASN A 45 0.31 3.87 5.48
C ASN A 45 0.50 5.27 4.90
N GLN A 46 -0.62 5.91 4.54
CA GLN A 46 -0.63 7.22 3.91
C GLN A 46 -0.44 8.32 4.97
N LYS A 47 0.77 8.84 5.05
CA LYS A 47 1.07 9.99 5.90
C LYS A 47 0.76 11.30 5.16
N MET A 48 -0.38 11.92 5.48
CA MET A 48 -0.86 13.11 4.78
C MET A 48 -0.10 14.42 5.13
N THR A 49 0.88 14.35 6.05
CA THR A 49 1.71 15.51 6.43
C THR A 49 3.01 15.64 5.61
N THR A 50 3.28 14.70 4.70
CA THR A 50 4.45 14.75 3.83
C THR A 50 4.29 15.81 2.74
N ASP A 51 5.40 16.32 2.21
CA ASP A 51 5.37 17.32 1.13
C ASP A 51 4.70 16.73 -0.15
N VAL A 52 4.92 15.44 -0.43
CA VAL A 52 4.24 14.74 -1.53
C VAL A 52 2.72 14.75 -1.32
N ALA A 53 2.24 14.42 -0.12
CA ALA A 53 0.80 14.42 0.17
C ALA A 53 0.21 15.83 0.07
N LYS A 54 0.91 16.85 0.57
CA LYS A 54 0.48 18.26 0.46
C LYS A 54 0.39 18.69 -0.99
N THR A 55 1.35 18.31 -1.83
CA THR A 55 1.34 18.60 -3.26
C THR A 55 0.14 17.93 -3.95
N ILE A 56 -0.18 16.68 -3.60
CA ILE A 56 -1.34 15.97 -4.14
C ILE A 56 -2.63 16.69 -3.74
N ILE A 57 -2.77 17.12 -2.47
CA ILE A 57 -3.95 17.84 -1.98
C ILE A 57 -4.12 19.15 -2.73
N SER A 58 -3.08 20.00 -2.77
CA SER A 58 -3.12 21.27 -3.49
C SER A 58 -3.46 21.08 -4.99
N SER A 59 -2.85 20.07 -5.63
CA SER A 59 -3.14 19.75 -7.02
C SER A 59 -4.59 19.28 -7.24
N LEU A 60 -5.13 18.47 -6.32
CA LEU A 60 -6.52 18.04 -6.38
C LEU A 60 -7.52 19.20 -6.24
N GLU A 61 -7.21 20.17 -5.39
CA GLU A 61 -8.08 21.31 -5.12
C GLU A 61 -8.00 22.40 -6.21
N GLU A 62 -6.80 22.62 -6.76
CA GLU A 62 -6.51 23.80 -7.58
C GLU A 62 -6.44 23.51 -9.08
N ASN A 63 -6.10 22.27 -9.50
CA ASN A 63 -5.80 21.98 -10.90
C ASN A 63 -6.88 21.14 -11.60
N ASP A 64 -7.41 21.67 -12.69
CA ASP A 64 -8.35 20.92 -13.55
C ASP A 64 -7.69 19.71 -14.23
N ASP A 65 -6.38 19.79 -14.47
CA ASP A 65 -5.56 18.74 -15.08
C ASP A 65 -5.01 17.75 -14.05
N PHE A 66 -5.65 17.61 -12.90
CA PHE A 66 -5.20 16.70 -11.83
C PHE A 66 -4.89 15.29 -12.34
N HIS A 67 -5.68 14.77 -13.27
CA HIS A 67 -5.51 13.44 -13.87
C HIS A 67 -4.21 13.30 -14.70
N GLU A 68 -3.65 14.39 -15.20
CA GLU A 68 -2.37 14.39 -15.91
C GLU A 68 -1.18 14.52 -14.95
N LEU A 69 -1.37 15.26 -13.86
CA LEU A 69 -0.33 15.53 -12.88
C LEU A 69 -0.18 14.40 -11.85
N ASN A 70 -1.18 13.52 -11.74
CA ASN A 70 -1.24 12.44 -10.75
C ASN A 70 -1.05 11.08 -11.41
N ARG A 71 -0.30 10.19 -10.74
CA ARG A 71 -0.06 8.81 -11.22
C ARG A 71 -1.32 7.93 -11.22
N GLY A 72 -2.39 8.38 -10.56
CA GLY A 72 -3.64 7.65 -10.48
C GLY A 72 -3.70 6.62 -9.36
N LEU A 73 -4.69 5.75 -9.49
CA LEU A 73 -5.05 4.69 -8.54
C LEU A 73 -4.86 3.34 -9.19
N LEU A 74 -4.39 2.36 -8.42
CA LEU A 74 -4.30 0.98 -8.87
C LEU A 74 -5.01 0.08 -7.87
N PHE A 75 -5.94 -0.74 -8.37
CA PHE A 75 -6.69 -1.70 -7.57
C PHE A 75 -6.51 -3.13 -8.07
N SER A 76 -6.48 -4.06 -7.13
CA SER A 76 -6.72 -5.48 -7.36
C SER A 76 -8.16 -5.78 -6.99
N VAL A 77 -8.90 -6.46 -7.88
CA VAL A 77 -10.31 -6.78 -7.70
C VAL A 77 -10.58 -8.24 -8.08
N GLU A 78 -11.60 -8.85 -7.50
CA GLU A 78 -12.05 -10.20 -7.87
C GLU A 78 -12.70 -10.18 -9.25
N SER A 79 -13.61 -9.24 -9.46
CA SER A 79 -14.28 -9.04 -10.74
C SER A 79 -14.50 -7.57 -11.04
N ALA A 80 -14.62 -7.24 -12.31
CA ALA A 80 -15.00 -5.91 -12.79
C ALA A 80 -15.90 -6.06 -14.02
N ASN A 81 -17.00 -5.32 -14.03
CA ASN A 81 -17.95 -5.32 -15.12
C ASN A 81 -18.35 -3.87 -15.47
N PHE A 82 -18.24 -3.54 -16.74
CA PHE A 82 -18.65 -2.24 -17.25
C PHE A 82 -20.00 -2.33 -17.98
N ASP A 83 -20.97 -1.57 -17.48
CA ASP A 83 -22.23 -1.38 -18.18
C ASP A 83 -22.14 -0.14 -19.10
N THR A 84 -22.25 -0.37 -20.40
CA THR A 84 -22.18 0.69 -21.43
C THR A 84 -23.44 1.56 -21.49
N ARG A 85 -24.56 1.14 -20.91
CA ARG A 85 -25.80 1.90 -20.90
C ARG A 85 -25.79 2.98 -19.85
N ASP A 86 -25.35 2.58 -18.65
CA ASP A 86 -25.32 3.46 -17.49
C ASP A 86 -23.95 4.08 -17.26
N GLU A 87 -22.97 3.73 -18.12
CA GLU A 87 -21.57 4.16 -18.02
C GLU A 87 -20.97 3.90 -16.62
N THR A 88 -21.33 2.74 -16.01
CA THR A 88 -20.89 2.39 -14.67
C THR A 88 -19.92 1.21 -14.68
N LEU A 89 -18.88 1.30 -13.86
CA LEU A 89 -18.00 0.18 -13.54
C LEU A 89 -18.41 -0.40 -12.19
N THR A 90 -18.86 -1.64 -12.20
CA THR A 90 -19.09 -2.40 -10.97
C THR A 90 -17.86 -3.27 -10.70
N ILE A 91 -17.28 -3.11 -9.52
CA ILE A 91 -16.16 -3.93 -9.04
C ILE A 91 -16.60 -4.75 -7.84
N GLU A 92 -16.02 -5.93 -7.70
CA GLU A 92 -16.21 -6.81 -6.56
C GLU A 92 -14.87 -7.08 -5.87
N MET A 93 -14.86 -6.98 -4.55
CA MET A 93 -13.73 -7.27 -3.69
C MET A 93 -14.22 -8.14 -2.54
N ILE A 94 -13.62 -9.32 -2.35
CA ILE A 94 -14.10 -10.34 -1.38
C ILE A 94 -13.05 -10.71 -0.33
N ASN A 95 -11.78 -10.39 -0.56
CA ASN A 95 -10.68 -10.72 0.32
C ASN A 95 -9.69 -9.56 0.37
N ASP A 96 -9.56 -8.92 1.52
CA ASP A 96 -8.71 -7.74 1.73
C ASP A 96 -7.20 -8.03 1.74
N ASP A 97 -6.80 -9.30 1.85
CA ASP A 97 -5.41 -9.73 1.66
C ASP A 97 -4.97 -9.69 0.17
N ILE A 98 -5.94 -9.76 -0.75
CA ILE A 98 -5.68 -9.90 -2.19
C ILE A 98 -6.26 -8.71 -2.96
N HIS A 99 -7.44 -8.23 -2.55
CA HIS A 99 -8.17 -7.16 -3.21
C HIS A 99 -8.02 -5.85 -2.44
N GLY A 100 -7.95 -4.75 -3.16
CA GLY A 100 -7.84 -3.41 -2.59
C GLY A 100 -6.94 -2.49 -3.38
N ASN A 101 -6.65 -1.34 -2.78
CA ASN A 101 -5.76 -0.35 -3.36
C ASN A 101 -4.30 -0.78 -3.24
N ILE A 102 -3.63 -0.99 -4.37
CA ILE A 102 -2.22 -1.41 -4.46
C ILE A 102 -1.29 -0.20 -4.56
N ASP A 103 -1.67 0.83 -5.33
CA ASP A 103 -0.88 2.04 -5.51
C ASP A 103 -1.81 3.27 -5.58
N GLY A 104 -1.26 4.46 -5.34
CA GLY A 104 -2.02 5.71 -5.30
C GLY A 104 -2.73 5.98 -3.97
N GLY A 105 -2.33 5.34 -2.87
CA GLY A 105 -2.98 5.47 -1.56
C GLY A 105 -3.05 6.91 -1.03
N HIS A 106 -2.03 7.75 -1.26
CA HIS A 106 -2.10 9.17 -0.89
C HIS A 106 -3.15 9.93 -1.70
N THR A 107 -3.28 9.61 -2.99
CA THR A 107 -4.29 10.19 -3.88
C THR A 107 -5.69 9.79 -3.43
N LEU A 108 -5.92 8.50 -3.16
CA LEU A 108 -7.20 8.00 -2.68
C LEU A 108 -7.59 8.65 -1.35
N ARG A 109 -6.65 8.76 -0.43
CA ARG A 109 -6.87 9.42 0.88
C ARG A 109 -7.17 10.90 0.72
N ALA A 110 -6.45 11.63 -0.12
CA ALA A 110 -6.72 13.04 -0.39
C ALA A 110 -8.14 13.24 -0.95
N ILE A 111 -8.60 12.38 -1.85
CA ILE A 111 -9.95 12.41 -2.39
C ILE A 111 -10.99 12.20 -1.27
N PHE A 112 -10.82 11.22 -0.41
CA PHE A 112 -11.75 10.97 0.70
C PHE A 112 -11.78 12.12 1.73
N ASP A 113 -10.62 12.68 2.05
CA ASP A 113 -10.55 13.82 2.95
C ASP A 113 -11.23 15.05 2.36
N ALA A 114 -11.09 15.30 1.04
CA ALA A 114 -11.80 16.35 0.32
C ALA A 114 -13.32 16.10 0.28
N GLN A 115 -13.77 14.88 0.00
CA GLN A 115 -15.19 14.52 0.04
C GLN A 115 -15.78 14.74 1.45
N LYS A 116 -15.07 14.33 2.52
CA LYS A 116 -15.51 14.52 3.93
C LYS A 116 -15.58 15.97 4.33
N SER A 117 -14.64 16.80 3.87
CA SER A 117 -14.64 18.26 4.12
C SER A 117 -15.59 19.04 3.20
N LYS A 118 -16.29 18.33 2.28
CA LYS A 118 -17.17 18.92 1.28
C LYS A 118 -16.46 19.94 0.36
N THR A 119 -15.18 19.76 0.14
CA THR A 119 -14.44 20.50 -0.87
C THR A 119 -15.01 20.13 -2.25
N SER A 120 -15.22 21.12 -3.11
CA SER A 120 -15.71 20.85 -4.47
C SER A 120 -14.68 20.07 -5.25
N LEU A 121 -15.08 18.89 -5.75
CA LEU A 121 -14.31 18.05 -6.65
C LEU A 121 -14.94 17.99 -8.04
N GLU A 122 -15.73 19.01 -8.39
CA GLU A 122 -16.38 19.13 -9.69
C GLU A 122 -15.32 19.17 -10.79
N ASN A 123 -15.51 18.36 -11.84
CA ASN A 123 -14.57 18.20 -12.96
C ASN A 123 -13.16 17.74 -12.56
N ARG A 124 -12.98 17.14 -11.39
CA ARG A 124 -11.71 16.51 -10.98
C ARG A 124 -11.75 15.03 -11.33
N TYR A 125 -10.86 14.63 -12.22
CA TYR A 125 -10.73 13.25 -12.65
C TYR A 125 -9.43 12.65 -12.13
N VAL A 126 -9.44 11.34 -11.91
CA VAL A 126 -8.26 10.57 -11.55
C VAL A 126 -8.16 9.33 -12.44
N PHE A 127 -6.97 9.08 -12.95
CA PHE A 127 -6.67 7.86 -13.68
C PHE A 127 -6.77 6.64 -12.75
N ALA A 128 -7.40 5.57 -13.20
CA ALA A 128 -7.55 4.35 -12.41
C ALA A 128 -7.31 3.10 -13.24
N GLU A 129 -6.63 2.13 -12.65
CA GLU A 129 -6.38 0.81 -13.18
C GLU A 129 -6.97 -0.25 -12.25
N PHE A 130 -7.74 -1.18 -12.79
CA PHE A 130 -8.32 -2.31 -12.07
C PHE A 130 -7.78 -3.61 -12.67
N PHE A 131 -7.06 -4.39 -11.87
CA PHE A 131 -6.56 -5.69 -12.24
C PHE A 131 -7.46 -6.77 -11.67
N VAL A 132 -8.04 -7.58 -12.56
CA VAL A 132 -8.93 -8.67 -12.18
C VAL A 132 -8.14 -9.96 -12.02
N GLY A 133 -8.36 -10.68 -10.92
CA GLY A 133 -7.79 -11.99 -10.67
C GLY A 133 -6.28 -11.97 -10.40
N VAL A 134 -5.79 -10.94 -9.74
CA VAL A 134 -4.38 -10.87 -9.31
C VAL A 134 -4.14 -11.89 -8.21
N LYS A 135 -3.18 -12.80 -8.42
CA LYS A 135 -2.80 -13.81 -7.42
C LYS A 135 -1.80 -13.29 -6.39
N THR A 136 -0.94 -12.37 -6.82
CA THR A 136 0.17 -11.83 -6.01
C THR A 136 0.16 -10.30 -6.03
N PRO A 137 -0.79 -9.64 -5.32
CA PRO A 137 -0.88 -8.18 -5.29
C PRO A 137 0.38 -7.53 -4.73
N VAL A 138 1.07 -8.19 -3.81
CA VAL A 138 2.33 -7.72 -3.23
C VAL A 138 3.44 -7.60 -4.28
N GLU A 139 3.57 -8.58 -5.16
CA GLU A 139 4.55 -8.56 -6.25
C GLU A 139 4.22 -7.47 -7.28
N LEU A 140 2.93 -7.30 -7.57
CA LEU A 140 2.47 -6.22 -8.43
C LEU A 140 2.78 -4.85 -7.81
N ALA A 141 2.51 -4.68 -6.51
CA ALA A 141 2.86 -3.47 -5.77
C ALA A 141 4.37 -3.20 -5.80
N ALA A 142 5.18 -4.23 -5.55
CA ALA A 142 6.64 -4.12 -5.59
C ALA A 142 7.15 -3.71 -6.97
N ALA A 143 6.65 -4.35 -8.03
CA ALA A 143 7.04 -4.05 -9.40
C ALA A 143 6.67 -2.61 -9.80
N ARG A 144 5.52 -2.12 -9.37
CA ARG A 144 5.06 -0.73 -9.65
C ARG A 144 5.80 0.32 -8.84
N ASN A 145 6.27 -0.05 -7.67
CA ASN A 145 6.98 0.85 -6.75
C ASN A 145 8.51 0.78 -6.87
N THR A 146 9.06 0.07 -7.86
CA THR A 146 10.52 -0.05 -8.06
C THR A 146 11.23 1.30 -8.27
N SER A 147 10.52 2.34 -8.68
CA SER A 147 11.03 3.71 -8.78
C SER A 147 11.07 4.46 -7.43
N VAL A 148 10.39 3.94 -6.41
CA VAL A 148 10.40 4.46 -5.04
C VAL A 148 10.73 3.28 -4.15
N GLN A 149 11.87 3.33 -3.44
CA GLN A 149 12.28 2.26 -2.52
C GLN A 149 11.13 1.95 -1.55
N VAL A 150 10.38 0.88 -1.84
CA VAL A 150 9.44 0.33 -0.86
C VAL A 150 10.28 -0.27 0.25
N ASP A 151 10.02 0.15 1.47
CA ASP A 151 10.68 -0.42 2.65
C ASP A 151 10.43 -1.93 2.69
N LEU A 152 11.51 -2.71 2.66
CA LEU A 152 11.47 -4.17 2.68
C LEU A 152 10.60 -4.73 3.82
N LYS A 153 10.60 -4.09 4.98
CA LYS A 153 9.78 -4.49 6.12
C LYS A 153 8.28 -4.44 5.80
N SER A 154 7.84 -3.42 5.05
CA SER A 154 6.43 -3.29 4.63
C SER A 154 6.03 -4.37 3.62
N GLN A 155 6.95 -4.77 2.73
CA GLN A 155 6.73 -5.89 1.82
C GLN A 155 6.62 -7.22 2.57
N GLU A 156 7.52 -7.46 3.55
CA GLU A 156 7.52 -8.67 4.35
C GLU A 156 6.28 -8.78 5.25
N GLU A 157 5.76 -7.64 5.72
CA GLU A 157 4.47 -7.63 6.44
C GLU A 157 3.32 -8.10 5.53
N LEU A 158 3.24 -7.60 4.30
CA LEU A 158 2.24 -8.05 3.33
C LEU A 158 2.36 -9.54 2.98
N ARG A 159 3.58 -10.09 2.99
CA ARG A 159 3.81 -11.53 2.80
C ARG A 159 3.50 -12.36 4.04
N ARG A 160 3.05 -11.72 5.13
CA ARG A 160 2.81 -12.36 6.43
C ARG A 160 4.06 -13.01 7.05
N SER A 161 5.24 -12.56 6.65
CA SER A 161 6.52 -13.08 7.18
C SER A 161 6.68 -12.83 8.67
N PHE A 162 5.93 -11.88 9.24
CA PHE A 162 5.98 -11.56 10.68
C PHE A 162 4.89 -12.23 11.51
N ASP A 163 3.99 -13.03 10.94
CA ASP A 163 2.87 -13.62 11.69
C ASP A 163 3.35 -14.47 12.89
N SER A 164 4.35 -15.32 12.69
CA SER A 164 4.93 -16.10 13.77
C SER A 164 5.59 -15.22 14.85
N LEU A 165 6.23 -14.14 14.45
CA LEU A 165 6.85 -13.18 15.38
C LEU A 165 5.78 -12.44 16.20
N LYS A 166 4.68 -12.03 15.57
CA LYS A 166 3.55 -11.37 16.23
C LYS A 166 2.95 -12.27 17.31
N GLU A 167 2.72 -13.56 17.02
CA GLU A 167 2.20 -14.50 18.00
C GLU A 167 3.16 -14.67 19.21
N ILE A 168 4.46 -14.70 18.96
CA ILE A 168 5.48 -14.78 20.04
C ILE A 168 5.48 -13.50 20.87
N LEU A 169 5.32 -12.34 20.26
CA LEU A 169 5.40 -11.04 20.92
C LEU A 169 4.09 -10.59 21.59
N LYS A 170 2.96 -11.20 21.26
CA LYS A 170 1.63 -10.88 21.75
C LYS A 170 1.50 -10.78 23.28
N PRO A 171 2.18 -11.62 24.13
CA PRO A 171 2.10 -11.48 25.58
C PRO A 171 2.86 -10.28 26.17
N PHE A 172 3.68 -9.60 25.38
CA PHE A 172 4.53 -8.53 25.91
C PHE A 172 3.84 -7.16 25.88
N PRO A 173 4.06 -6.32 26.92
CA PRO A 173 3.35 -5.04 27.06
C PRO A 173 3.72 -3.98 26.00
N PHE A 174 4.75 -4.22 25.21
CA PHE A 174 5.18 -3.32 24.13
C PHE A 174 4.70 -3.77 22.74
N GLU A 175 3.91 -4.86 22.64
CA GLU A 175 3.49 -5.43 21.36
C GLU A 175 2.77 -4.39 20.49
N ASN A 176 1.84 -3.64 21.06
CA ASN A 176 1.05 -2.59 20.40
C ASN A 176 1.88 -1.37 19.93
N ARG A 177 3.17 -1.33 20.21
CA ARG A 177 4.10 -0.27 19.81
C ARG A 177 5.02 -0.70 18.66
N ILE A 178 4.93 -1.95 18.23
CA ILE A 178 5.81 -2.51 17.19
C ILE A 178 5.28 -2.11 15.82
N ALA A 179 6.11 -1.43 15.04
CA ALA A 179 5.81 -1.07 13.66
C ALA A 179 6.34 -2.12 12.69
N TYR A 180 5.43 -2.85 12.06
CA TYR A 180 5.73 -3.88 11.05
C TYR A 180 5.79 -3.32 9.63
N HIS A 181 5.24 -2.13 9.38
CA HIS A 181 5.31 -1.45 8.10
C HIS A 181 5.61 0.04 8.24
N MET A 182 5.94 0.68 7.11
CA MET A 182 6.31 2.10 7.08
C MET A 182 5.14 2.98 7.55
N ASN A 183 5.45 3.97 8.39
CA ASN A 183 4.49 4.97 8.89
C ASN A 183 3.31 4.41 9.69
N GLN A 184 3.38 3.20 10.22
CA GLN A 184 2.28 2.54 10.94
C GLN A 184 1.65 3.42 12.03
N TYR A 185 2.48 4.16 12.80
CA TYR A 185 2.04 5.03 13.90
C TYR A 185 2.35 6.51 13.62
N CYS A 186 2.41 6.93 12.36
CA CYS A 186 2.84 8.29 12.02
C CYS A 186 1.89 9.40 12.52
N ASN A 187 0.64 9.05 12.80
CA ASN A 187 -0.37 9.99 13.30
C ASN A 187 -0.52 9.98 14.84
N GLU A 188 0.22 9.12 15.52
CA GLU A 188 0.14 8.93 16.98
C GLU A 188 1.37 9.56 17.64
N LYS A 189 1.21 10.79 18.15
CA LYS A 189 2.32 11.60 18.68
C LYS A 189 2.93 11.05 19.98
N ASP A 190 2.15 10.28 20.75
CA ASP A 190 2.53 9.85 22.10
C ASP A 190 3.07 8.41 22.15
N ILE A 191 3.13 7.72 21.02
CA ILE A 191 3.64 6.35 20.96
C ILE A 191 5.13 6.35 20.65
N GLN A 192 5.94 5.83 21.59
CA GLN A 192 7.33 5.49 21.33
C GLN A 192 7.39 4.22 20.50
N VAL A 193 7.46 4.39 19.18
CA VAL A 193 7.42 3.30 18.20
C VAL A 193 8.68 2.45 18.25
N ILE A 194 8.49 1.13 18.21
CA ILE A 194 9.56 0.13 18.09
C ILE A 194 9.55 -0.40 16.66
N ASP A 195 10.63 -0.19 15.92
CA ASP A 195 10.76 -0.78 14.58
C ASP A 195 11.02 -2.30 14.69
N VAL A 196 10.23 -3.11 13.98
CA VAL A 196 10.38 -4.59 13.98
C VAL A 196 11.78 -5.03 13.58
N ARG A 197 12.48 -4.29 12.72
CA ARG A 197 13.87 -4.58 12.35
C ARG A 197 14.82 -4.56 13.55
N GLY A 198 14.59 -3.67 14.50
CA GLY A 198 15.35 -3.65 15.76
C GLY A 198 15.15 -4.92 16.58
N ILE A 199 13.92 -5.39 16.67
CA ILE A 199 13.60 -6.66 17.35
C ILE A 199 14.27 -7.83 16.65
N ILE A 200 14.15 -7.94 15.33
CA ILE A 200 14.79 -9.01 14.53
C ILE A 200 16.31 -8.97 14.71
N THR A 201 16.91 -7.78 14.71
CA THR A 201 18.33 -7.62 14.93
C THR A 201 18.75 -8.20 16.28
N ILE A 202 18.01 -7.88 17.35
CA ILE A 202 18.27 -8.41 18.69
C ILE A 202 18.10 -9.93 18.71
N LEU A 203 17.03 -10.47 18.13
CA LEU A 203 16.80 -11.91 18.08
C LEU A 203 17.90 -12.65 17.31
N ASN A 204 18.38 -12.07 16.22
CA ASN A 204 19.47 -12.65 15.44
C ASN A 204 20.80 -12.69 16.20
N MET A 205 20.98 -11.83 17.23
CA MET A 205 22.18 -11.95 18.11
C MET A 205 22.27 -13.30 18.81
N PHE A 206 21.13 -13.91 19.10
CA PHE A 206 21.04 -15.18 19.81
C PHE A 206 20.91 -16.38 18.85
N ASN A 207 20.88 -16.13 17.54
CA ASN A 207 20.77 -17.20 16.55
C ASN A 207 22.12 -17.94 16.38
N GLN A 208 22.19 -19.12 16.95
CA GLN A 208 23.41 -19.93 16.92
C GLN A 208 23.84 -20.39 15.52
N ASN A 209 22.93 -20.47 14.58
CA ASN A 209 23.25 -20.78 13.17
C ASN A 209 23.98 -19.62 12.48
N LEU A 210 23.62 -18.37 12.83
CA LEU A 210 24.29 -17.18 12.31
C LEU A 210 25.54 -16.82 13.12
N HIS A 211 25.53 -17.11 14.41
CA HIS A 211 26.58 -16.77 15.36
C HIS A 211 26.94 -17.99 16.22
N PRO A 212 27.59 -19.00 15.65
CA PRO A 212 27.97 -20.20 16.40
C PRO A 212 28.90 -19.82 17.54
N ILE A 213 28.63 -20.35 18.73
CA ILE A 213 29.51 -20.21 19.89
C ILE A 213 30.74 -21.10 19.65
N VAL A 214 31.78 -20.53 19.10
CA VAL A 214 33.06 -21.18 18.90
C VAL A 214 34.00 -20.72 20.00
N GLY A 215 34.17 -21.53 21.06
CA GLY A 215 35.12 -21.27 22.11
C GLY A 215 34.91 -19.95 22.88
N GLN A 216 35.58 -19.74 23.98
CA GLN A 216 35.44 -18.59 24.90
C GLN A 216 35.82 -17.20 24.33
N GLN A 217 35.74 -16.98 23.04
CA GLN A 217 35.98 -15.67 22.47
C GLN A 217 34.63 -14.99 22.23
N GLY A 218 34.39 -13.95 22.98
CA GLY A 218 33.16 -13.13 22.93
C GLY A 218 32.84 -12.67 21.51
N ILE A 219 31.55 -12.63 21.23
CA ILE A 219 30.97 -12.11 19.98
C ILE A 219 31.50 -10.70 19.75
N SER A 220 32.27 -10.48 18.69
CA SER A 220 32.74 -9.15 18.34
C SER A 220 31.55 -8.29 17.87
N LEU A 221 31.21 -7.29 18.65
CA LEU A 221 30.18 -6.29 18.32
C LEU A 221 30.38 -5.66 16.92
N SER A 222 31.63 -5.63 16.43
CA SER A 222 31.95 -5.10 15.11
C SER A 222 31.43 -5.98 13.95
N ARG A 223 31.38 -7.29 14.10
CA ARG A 223 30.73 -8.20 13.15
C ARG A 223 29.22 -8.03 13.11
N PHE A 224 28.67 -7.61 14.22
CA PHE A 224 27.25 -7.39 14.39
C PHE A 224 26.75 -6.13 13.68
N LEU A 225 27.50 -5.04 13.75
CA LEU A 225 27.15 -3.76 13.13
C LEU A 225 27.39 -3.75 11.61
N LEU A 226 28.27 -4.62 11.10
CA LEU A 226 28.57 -4.76 9.66
C LEU A 226 27.70 -5.82 8.95
N GLY A 227 27.02 -6.68 9.69
CA GLY A 227 26.02 -7.60 9.16
C GLY A 227 24.79 -6.81 8.71
N LYS A 228 24.83 -6.29 7.48
CA LYS A 228 23.65 -5.80 6.77
C LYS A 228 22.50 -6.77 7.04
N CYS A 229 21.28 -6.24 7.22
CA CYS A 229 20.02 -6.98 7.15
C CYS A 229 19.93 -7.80 5.85
N LEU A 230 20.67 -8.87 5.75
CA LEU A 230 20.85 -9.70 4.54
C LEU A 230 20.20 -11.06 4.69
N PHE A 231 19.29 -11.24 5.65
CA PHE A 231 18.55 -12.49 5.82
C PHE A 231 17.05 -12.24 5.98
N LEU A 232 16.49 -11.53 5.01
CA LEU A 232 15.13 -11.71 4.56
C LEU A 232 15.16 -12.26 3.13
N TYR A 233 15.94 -13.36 2.94
CA TYR A 233 15.89 -14.21 1.75
C TYR A 233 15.77 -15.65 2.19
#